data_003df9ab98bcc17303427ba612572759
#
_entry.id   003df9ab98bcc17303427ba612572759
#
_cell.length_a   1.000
_cell.length_b   1.000
_cell.length_c   1.000
_cell.angle_alpha   90.00
_cell.angle_beta   90.00
_cell.angle_gamma   90.00
#
_symmetry.space_group_name_H-M   'P 1'
#
loop_
_entity.id
_entity.type
_entity.pdbx_description
1 polymer ?
#
loop_
_entity_poly.entity_id
_entity_poly.type
_entity_poly.pdbx_seq_one_letter_code
_entity_poly.pdbx_strand_id
1 'polypeptide(L)'
;ERQIKIKESDLSMLLGEYTDDIPRGLSLSDQHLPDALPIGLPSSLLDRRPDMRQAEFKLRAANAQVGVAQTDLFPKIRLTSNYGFESDELSSILKSPAGFIAGSLLQPIFAMGKNKAKVKAAKARYEQEVYSYEKSVLGAFKEVNNAIVTVRKVKEIRASRMNLEASASKYLELAQLQYINGVISYMDVLDAQRGLLDAQIGLNNAVLDELLSVVYLYKALGGGF
;
A
#
# COMPACT_ATOMS: atom_id res chain seq x y z
N GLU A 1 -10.51 24.49 -10.15
CA GLU A 1 -10.77 24.87 -8.73
C GLU A 1 -11.43 23.76 -7.93
N ARG A 2 -12.57 23.20 -8.38
CA ARG A 2 -13.29 22.13 -7.64
C ARG A 2 -12.39 20.94 -7.28
N GLN A 3 -11.59 20.44 -8.22
CA GLN A 3 -10.70 19.30 -7.98
C GLN A 3 -9.59 19.62 -6.96
N ILE A 4 -9.13 20.86 -6.92
CA ILE A 4 -8.14 21.31 -5.94
C ILE A 4 -8.75 21.24 -4.54
N LYS A 5 -9.93 21.79 -4.34
CA LYS A 5 -10.63 21.76 -3.03
C LYS A 5 -10.93 20.33 -2.54
N ILE A 6 -11.28 19.43 -3.47
CA ILE A 6 -11.45 18.01 -3.13
C ILE A 6 -10.12 17.41 -2.64
N LYS A 7 -9.00 17.71 -3.32
CA LYS A 7 -7.68 17.20 -2.92
C LYS A 7 -7.17 17.80 -1.61
N GLU A 8 -7.45 19.08 -1.36
CA GLU A 8 -7.18 19.71 -0.07
C GLU A 8 -7.97 19.02 1.06
N SER A 9 -9.25 18.72 0.83
CA SER A 9 -10.07 17.95 1.80
C SER A 9 -9.56 16.53 2.02
N ASP A 10 -9.15 15.82 0.95
CA ASP A 10 -8.55 14.49 1.05
C ASP A 10 -7.26 14.52 1.92
N LEU A 11 -6.41 15.55 1.75
CA LEU A 11 -5.18 15.71 2.50
C LEU A 11 -5.45 16.08 3.97
N SER A 12 -6.39 17.01 4.24
CA SER A 12 -6.79 17.35 5.61
C SER A 12 -7.32 16.14 6.37
N MET A 13 -8.12 15.29 5.70
CA MET A 13 -8.60 14.04 6.29
C MET A 13 -7.43 13.10 6.65
N LEU A 14 -6.39 13.01 5.81
CA LEU A 14 -5.21 12.18 6.10
C LEU A 14 -4.37 12.72 7.26
N LEU A 15 -4.35 14.04 7.44
CA LEU A 15 -3.68 14.70 8.56
C LEU A 15 -4.49 14.62 9.87
N GLY A 16 -5.77 14.26 9.79
CA GLY A 16 -6.69 14.26 10.93
C GLY A 16 -7.13 15.67 11.35
N GLU A 17 -7.06 16.63 10.44
CA GLU A 17 -7.41 18.04 10.65
C GLU A 17 -8.70 18.41 9.92
N TYR A 18 -9.34 19.51 10.37
CA TYR A 18 -10.45 20.08 9.60
C TYR A 18 -9.95 20.64 8.27
N THR A 19 -10.84 20.62 7.26
CA THR A 19 -10.51 21.12 5.93
C THR A 19 -10.09 22.60 5.98
N ASP A 20 -8.84 22.87 5.66
CA ASP A 20 -8.26 24.21 5.60
C ASP A 20 -7.42 24.36 4.33
N ASP A 21 -7.00 25.58 4.02
CA ASP A 21 -6.15 25.86 2.88
C ASP A 21 -4.75 25.28 3.12
N ILE A 22 -4.34 24.35 2.28
CA ILE A 22 -3.03 23.69 2.39
C ILE A 22 -1.98 24.54 1.68
N PRO A 23 -0.84 24.88 2.34
CA PRO A 23 0.26 25.60 1.72
C PRO A 23 0.76 24.85 0.49
N ARG A 24 0.81 25.54 -0.65
CA ARG A 24 1.28 24.95 -1.91
C ARG A 24 2.79 25.04 -1.99
N GLY A 25 3.41 23.98 -2.49
CA GLY A 25 4.84 23.92 -2.77
C GLY A 25 5.21 24.60 -4.10
N LEU A 26 6.28 24.13 -4.72
CA LEU A 26 6.78 24.59 -6.00
C LEU A 26 5.77 24.35 -7.14
N SER A 27 5.83 25.15 -8.19
CA SER A 27 5.04 24.90 -9.41
C SER A 27 5.45 23.58 -10.06
N LEU A 28 4.59 23.03 -10.93
CA LEU A 28 4.86 21.75 -11.61
C LEU A 28 6.16 21.80 -12.43
N SER A 29 6.47 22.96 -13.05
CA SER A 29 7.68 23.18 -13.83
C SER A 29 8.97 23.23 -13.01
N ASP A 30 8.86 23.61 -11.74
CA ASP A 30 10.00 23.80 -10.83
C ASP A 30 10.28 22.56 -9.96
N GLN A 31 9.50 21.51 -10.16
CA GLN A 31 9.72 20.22 -9.50
C GLN A 31 10.89 19.49 -10.15
N HIS A 32 11.91 19.16 -9.36
CA HIS A 32 13.06 18.39 -9.81
C HIS A 32 12.95 16.97 -9.29
N LEU A 33 13.04 16.01 -10.21
CA LEU A 33 13.15 14.61 -9.87
C LEU A 33 14.61 14.24 -9.58
N PRO A 34 14.88 13.34 -8.64
CA PRO A 34 16.22 12.78 -8.47
C PRO A 34 16.64 12.06 -9.76
N ASP A 35 17.88 12.33 -10.22
CA ASP A 35 18.42 11.76 -11.47
C ASP A 35 18.48 10.22 -11.45
N ALA A 36 18.70 9.64 -10.29
CA ALA A 36 18.71 8.19 -10.09
C ALA A 36 17.95 7.80 -8.83
N LEU A 37 16.99 6.89 -8.97
CA LEU A 37 16.41 6.22 -7.82
C LEU A 37 17.27 5.00 -7.50
N PRO A 38 17.67 4.80 -6.23
CA PRO A 38 18.41 3.61 -5.83
C PRO A 38 17.47 2.39 -5.95
N ILE A 39 17.56 1.69 -7.09
CA ILE A 39 16.86 0.43 -7.28
C ILE A 39 17.61 -0.60 -6.44
N GLY A 40 17.10 -0.88 -5.23
CA GLY A 40 17.67 -1.87 -4.33
C GLY A 40 17.63 -3.29 -4.90
N LEU A 41 18.40 -4.20 -4.27
CA LEU A 41 18.37 -5.62 -4.62
C LEU A 41 16.95 -6.19 -4.39
N PRO A 42 16.49 -7.13 -5.22
CA PRO A 42 15.15 -7.75 -5.07
C PRO A 42 14.86 -8.31 -3.68
N SER A 43 15.87 -8.84 -2.98
CA SER A 43 15.75 -9.37 -1.62
C SER A 43 15.43 -8.30 -0.57
N SER A 44 15.96 -7.08 -0.73
CA SER A 44 15.70 -5.99 0.22
C SER A 44 14.26 -5.46 0.14
N LEU A 45 13.55 -5.71 -0.96
CA LEU A 45 12.14 -5.35 -1.12
C LEU A 45 11.25 -6.12 -0.15
N LEU A 46 11.57 -7.40 0.10
CA LEU A 46 10.78 -8.26 0.98
C LEU A 46 10.83 -7.77 2.43
N ASP A 47 11.96 -7.23 2.87
CA ASP A 47 12.15 -6.75 4.24
C ASP A 47 11.56 -5.34 4.46
N ARG A 48 11.55 -4.51 3.43
CA ARG A 48 11.14 -3.10 3.52
C ARG A 48 9.64 -2.89 3.34
N ARG A 49 8.99 -3.71 2.52
CA ARG A 49 7.56 -3.57 2.22
C ARG A 49 6.68 -4.03 3.39
N PRO A 50 5.79 -3.16 3.92
CA PRO A 50 4.91 -3.53 5.03
C PRO A 50 3.93 -4.65 4.68
N ASP A 51 3.47 -4.73 3.43
CA ASP A 51 2.56 -5.78 2.93
C ASP A 51 3.24 -7.16 2.90
N MET A 52 4.54 -7.21 2.58
CA MET A 52 5.33 -8.45 2.64
C MET A 52 5.49 -8.93 4.09
N ARG A 53 5.80 -8.02 5.01
CA ARG A 53 5.87 -8.33 6.44
C ARG A 53 4.51 -8.80 6.97
N GLN A 54 3.43 -8.18 6.55
CA GLN A 54 2.06 -8.63 6.90
C GLN A 54 1.80 -10.06 6.41
N ALA A 55 2.13 -10.36 5.16
CA ALA A 55 1.96 -11.70 4.58
C ALA A 55 2.81 -12.74 5.33
N GLU A 56 4.06 -12.42 5.68
CA GLU A 56 4.94 -13.28 6.49
C GLU A 56 4.36 -13.55 7.87
N PHE A 57 3.85 -12.52 8.57
CA PHE A 57 3.24 -12.71 9.89
C PHE A 57 1.95 -13.54 9.83
N LYS A 58 1.15 -13.42 8.75
CA LYS A 58 -0.01 -14.30 8.53
C LYS A 58 0.42 -15.76 8.37
N LEU A 59 1.48 -16.01 7.59
CA LEU A 59 2.04 -17.34 7.41
C LEU A 59 2.54 -17.93 8.75
N ARG A 60 3.28 -17.13 9.53
CA ARG A 60 3.75 -17.53 10.88
C ARG A 60 2.59 -17.83 11.82
N ALA A 61 1.54 -17.01 11.79
CA ALA A 61 0.33 -17.24 12.59
C ALA A 61 -0.39 -18.54 12.19
N ALA A 62 -0.53 -18.82 10.90
CA ALA A 62 -1.11 -20.08 10.42
C ALA A 62 -0.28 -21.29 10.83
N ASN A 63 1.04 -21.21 10.81
CA ASN A 63 1.94 -22.26 11.31
C ASN A 63 1.74 -22.49 12.81
N ALA A 64 1.65 -21.42 13.61
CA ALA A 64 1.38 -21.53 15.04
C ALA A 64 0.01 -22.19 15.33
N GLN A 65 -1.00 -21.92 14.50
CA GLN A 65 -2.32 -22.56 14.60
C GLN A 65 -2.27 -24.07 14.34
N VAL A 66 -1.35 -24.56 13.51
CA VAL A 66 -1.10 -26.02 13.37
C VAL A 66 -0.61 -26.58 14.69
N GLY A 67 0.33 -25.91 15.37
CA GLY A 67 0.80 -26.30 16.69
C GLY A 67 -0.34 -26.34 17.73
N VAL A 68 -1.19 -25.30 17.76
CA VAL A 68 -2.36 -25.25 18.63
C VAL A 68 -3.31 -26.43 18.36
N ALA A 69 -3.60 -26.75 17.09
CA ALA A 69 -4.44 -27.90 16.74
C ALA A 69 -3.80 -29.24 17.16
N GLN A 70 -2.47 -29.34 17.09
CA GLN A 70 -1.75 -30.52 17.55
C GLN A 70 -1.83 -30.70 19.06
N THR A 71 -1.81 -29.62 19.85
CA THR A 71 -1.94 -29.72 21.32
C THR A 71 -3.30 -30.29 21.77
N ASP A 72 -4.37 -30.16 20.95
CA ASP A 72 -5.65 -30.77 21.23
C ASP A 72 -5.63 -32.34 21.17
N LEU A 73 -4.55 -32.94 20.66
CA LEU A 73 -4.33 -34.39 20.66
C LEU A 73 -3.76 -34.89 21.99
N PHE A 74 -3.19 -34.03 22.81
CA PHE A 74 -2.54 -34.36 24.07
C PHE A 74 -3.47 -34.10 25.26
N PRO A 75 -3.18 -34.74 26.42
CA PRO A 75 -3.90 -34.48 27.67
C PRO A 75 -3.76 -32.99 28.07
N LYS A 76 -4.88 -32.42 28.53
CA LYS A 76 -4.87 -31.05 29.08
C LYS A 76 -4.64 -31.09 30.58
N ILE A 77 -3.60 -30.44 31.03
CA ILE A 77 -3.28 -30.21 32.43
C ILE A 77 -3.86 -28.87 32.84
N ARG A 78 -4.72 -28.87 33.85
CA ARG A 78 -5.27 -27.63 34.42
C ARG A 78 -4.87 -27.55 35.89
N LEU A 79 -4.29 -26.44 36.26
CA LEU A 79 -4.01 -26.09 37.65
C LEU A 79 -4.98 -24.97 38.08
N THR A 80 -5.69 -25.21 39.16
CA THR A 80 -6.62 -24.24 39.75
C THR A 80 -6.17 -23.94 41.17
N SER A 81 -6.01 -22.69 41.52
CA SER A 81 -5.72 -22.25 42.88
C SER A 81 -6.77 -21.22 43.29
N ASN A 82 -7.27 -21.39 44.50
CA ASN A 82 -8.15 -20.41 45.13
C ASN A 82 -7.62 -20.11 46.53
N TYR A 83 -7.61 -18.84 46.89
CA TYR A 83 -7.25 -18.36 48.21
C TYR A 83 -8.26 -17.31 48.64
N GLY A 84 -8.83 -17.46 49.83
CA GLY A 84 -9.83 -16.55 50.35
C GLY A 84 -10.02 -16.72 51.84
N PHE A 85 -11.13 -16.24 52.35
CA PHE A 85 -11.57 -16.44 53.72
C PHE A 85 -12.90 -17.19 53.69
N GLU A 86 -13.03 -18.23 54.48
CA GLU A 86 -14.25 -19.06 54.59
C GLU A 86 -14.62 -19.23 56.04
N SER A 87 -15.86 -18.90 56.39
CA SER A 87 -16.37 -19.01 57.75
C SER A 87 -17.89 -19.14 57.73
N ASP A 88 -18.40 -19.97 58.67
CA ASP A 88 -19.84 -20.12 58.91
C ASP A 88 -20.47 -18.90 59.60
N GLU A 89 -19.63 -18.04 60.22
CA GLU A 89 -20.08 -16.83 60.94
C GLU A 89 -19.43 -15.57 60.32
N LEU A 90 -20.25 -14.51 60.17
CA LEU A 90 -19.83 -13.25 59.59
C LEU A 90 -18.75 -12.56 60.46
N SER A 91 -18.78 -12.75 61.77
CA SER A 91 -17.85 -12.18 62.73
C SER A 91 -16.43 -12.75 62.66
N SER A 92 -16.26 -13.94 62.12
CA SER A 92 -15.00 -14.69 62.05
C SER A 92 -14.44 -14.81 60.61
N ILE A 93 -15.10 -14.24 59.61
CA ILE A 93 -14.73 -14.42 58.19
C ILE A 93 -13.28 -14.01 57.85
N LEU A 94 -12.78 -12.93 58.44
CA LEU A 94 -11.41 -12.46 58.23
C LEU A 94 -10.35 -13.22 59.08
N LYS A 95 -10.79 -14.10 59.97
CA LYS A 95 -9.90 -14.90 60.84
C LYS A 95 -9.66 -16.31 60.35
N SER A 96 -10.40 -16.73 59.31
CA SER A 96 -10.37 -18.10 58.78
C SER A 96 -9.88 -18.11 57.33
N PRO A 97 -8.59 -17.95 57.07
CA PRO A 97 -8.06 -18.06 55.75
C PRO A 97 -8.19 -19.50 55.25
N ALA A 98 -8.74 -19.68 54.03
CA ALA A 98 -8.87 -20.94 53.37
C ALA A 98 -8.27 -20.86 51.96
N GLY A 99 -7.59 -21.94 51.55
CA GLY A 99 -7.03 -21.99 50.22
C GLY A 99 -6.88 -23.46 49.77
N PHE A 100 -7.04 -23.67 48.49
CA PHE A 100 -6.75 -24.97 47.90
C PHE A 100 -6.02 -24.82 46.57
N ILE A 101 -5.23 -25.85 46.22
CA ILE A 101 -4.61 -26.03 44.92
C ILE A 101 -5.08 -27.39 44.40
N ALA A 102 -5.69 -27.38 43.19
CA ALA A 102 -6.15 -28.59 42.54
C ALA A 102 -5.54 -28.74 41.15
N GLY A 103 -4.99 -29.92 40.86
CA GLY A 103 -4.54 -30.31 39.53
C GLY A 103 -5.52 -31.25 38.88
N SER A 104 -5.87 -31.04 37.61
CA SER A 104 -6.71 -31.99 36.85
C SER A 104 -6.06 -32.31 35.51
N LEU A 105 -6.15 -33.62 35.12
CA LEU A 105 -5.69 -34.14 33.84
C LEU A 105 -6.90 -34.62 33.04
N LEU A 106 -7.13 -34.05 31.88
CA LEU A 106 -8.25 -34.39 31.00
C LEU A 106 -7.75 -34.82 29.63
N GLN A 107 -8.11 -36.07 29.23
CA GLN A 107 -7.83 -36.63 27.91
C GLN A 107 -9.14 -36.92 27.17
N PRO A 108 -9.43 -36.25 26.02
CA PRO A 108 -10.63 -36.58 25.23
C PRO A 108 -10.41 -37.84 24.40
N ILE A 109 -10.88 -39.00 24.86
CA ILE A 109 -10.69 -40.31 24.20
C ILE A 109 -11.59 -40.42 22.95
N PHE A 110 -12.87 -40.04 23.05
CA PHE A 110 -13.83 -40.16 21.93
C PHE A 110 -13.76 -39.04 20.89
N ALA A 111 -13.03 -37.96 21.16
CA ALA A 111 -12.86 -36.83 20.25
C ALA A 111 -11.63 -36.94 19.36
N MET A 112 -10.88 -38.04 19.38
CA MET A 112 -9.60 -38.18 18.68
C MET A 112 -9.74 -38.05 17.15
N GLY A 113 -10.81 -38.61 16.56
CA GLY A 113 -11.11 -38.44 15.14
C GLY A 113 -11.39 -37.00 14.75
N LYS A 114 -12.17 -36.25 15.57
CA LYS A 114 -12.43 -34.83 15.42
C LYS A 114 -11.14 -33.98 15.53
N ASN A 115 -10.30 -34.29 16.50
CA ASN A 115 -9.06 -33.54 16.72
C ASN A 115 -8.04 -33.80 15.59
N LYS A 116 -7.93 -35.03 15.07
CA LYS A 116 -7.14 -35.32 13.86
C LYS A 116 -7.64 -34.57 12.64
N ALA A 117 -8.96 -34.45 12.46
CA ALA A 117 -9.55 -33.66 11.38
C ALA A 117 -9.24 -32.16 11.52
N LYS A 118 -9.25 -31.61 12.75
CA LYS A 118 -8.81 -30.23 13.03
C LYS A 118 -7.35 -30.01 12.65
N VAL A 119 -6.44 -30.91 12.98
CA VAL A 119 -5.03 -30.82 12.59
C VAL A 119 -4.89 -30.83 11.06
N LYS A 120 -5.61 -31.71 10.37
CA LYS A 120 -5.62 -31.75 8.90
C LYS A 120 -6.12 -30.42 8.30
N ALA A 121 -7.21 -29.88 8.86
CA ALA A 121 -7.74 -28.59 8.43
C ALA A 121 -6.77 -27.43 8.70
N ALA A 122 -6.08 -27.41 9.85
CA ALA A 122 -5.07 -26.41 10.17
C ALA A 122 -3.86 -26.47 9.22
N LYS A 123 -3.40 -27.69 8.88
CA LYS A 123 -2.33 -27.88 7.88
C LYS A 123 -2.75 -27.39 6.49
N ALA A 124 -3.96 -27.69 6.04
CA ALA A 124 -4.46 -27.21 4.76
C ALA A 124 -4.56 -25.66 4.73
N ARG A 125 -4.93 -25.02 5.85
CA ARG A 125 -4.90 -23.54 5.97
C ARG A 125 -3.47 -22.99 5.92
N TYR A 126 -2.53 -23.66 6.57
CA TYR A 126 -1.12 -23.27 6.48
C TYR A 126 -0.62 -23.35 5.03
N GLU A 127 -0.92 -24.42 4.29
CA GLU A 127 -0.58 -24.55 2.87
C GLU A 127 -1.22 -23.43 2.03
N GLN A 128 -2.47 -23.07 2.31
CA GLN A 128 -3.14 -21.93 1.68
C GLN A 128 -2.39 -20.63 1.93
N GLU A 129 -1.92 -20.37 3.16
CA GLU A 129 -1.14 -19.18 3.49
C GLU A 129 0.26 -19.18 2.84
N VAL A 130 0.89 -20.35 2.63
CA VAL A 130 2.13 -20.46 1.85
C VAL A 130 1.92 -19.95 0.43
N TYR A 131 0.89 -20.44 -0.29
CA TYR A 131 0.58 -19.96 -1.63
C TYR A 131 0.15 -18.48 -1.65
N SER A 132 -0.53 -18.01 -0.62
CA SER A 132 -0.89 -16.59 -0.47
C SER A 132 0.35 -15.71 -0.34
N TYR A 133 1.33 -16.15 0.46
CA TYR A 133 2.62 -15.48 0.59
C TYR A 133 3.39 -15.45 -0.72
N GLU A 134 3.53 -16.59 -1.40
CA GLU A 134 4.17 -16.68 -2.73
C GLU A 134 3.51 -15.73 -3.74
N LYS A 135 2.18 -15.70 -3.78
CA LYS A 135 1.42 -14.78 -4.63
C LYS A 135 1.72 -13.32 -4.31
N SER A 136 1.84 -12.98 -3.04
CA SER A 136 2.18 -11.62 -2.59
C SER A 136 3.59 -11.22 -3.05
N VAL A 137 4.56 -12.13 -2.92
CA VAL A 137 5.94 -11.92 -3.39
C VAL A 137 5.97 -11.69 -4.90
N LEU A 138 5.31 -12.55 -5.69
CA LEU A 138 5.22 -12.39 -7.14
C LEU A 138 4.51 -11.08 -7.52
N GLY A 139 3.48 -10.69 -6.75
CA GLY A 139 2.79 -9.42 -6.91
C GLY A 139 3.71 -8.23 -6.71
N ALA A 140 4.53 -8.24 -5.67
CA ALA A 140 5.49 -7.18 -5.37
C ALA A 140 6.53 -7.03 -6.49
N PHE A 141 7.09 -8.13 -6.99
CA PHE A 141 8.02 -8.09 -8.12
C PHE A 141 7.38 -7.55 -9.39
N LYS A 142 6.14 -7.97 -9.68
CA LYS A 142 5.37 -7.44 -10.82
C LYS A 142 5.15 -5.93 -10.70
N GLU A 143 4.78 -5.43 -9.51
CA GLU A 143 4.60 -4.01 -9.26
C GLU A 143 5.86 -3.21 -9.53
N VAL A 144 7.00 -3.64 -8.99
CA VAL A 144 8.28 -2.96 -9.19
C VAL A 144 8.68 -2.95 -10.67
N ASN A 145 8.57 -4.10 -11.34
CA ASN A 145 8.89 -4.18 -12.77
C ASN A 145 8.00 -3.26 -13.60
N ASN A 146 6.69 -3.26 -13.33
CA ASN A 146 5.76 -2.37 -14.01
C ASN A 146 6.08 -0.89 -13.74
N ALA A 147 6.41 -0.53 -12.50
CA ALA A 147 6.78 0.84 -12.15
C ALA A 147 8.07 1.29 -12.89
N ILE A 148 9.09 0.44 -12.96
CA ILE A 148 10.33 0.74 -13.72
C ILE A 148 10.03 0.97 -15.20
N VAL A 149 9.24 0.08 -15.81
CA VAL A 149 8.84 0.22 -17.22
C VAL A 149 8.03 1.51 -17.42
N THR A 150 7.11 1.81 -16.50
CA THR A 150 6.28 3.03 -16.56
C THR A 150 7.15 4.28 -16.51
N VAL A 151 8.07 4.40 -15.56
CA VAL A 151 8.98 5.57 -15.46
C VAL A 151 9.74 5.78 -16.77
N ARG A 152 10.27 4.70 -17.37
CA ARG A 152 10.98 4.78 -18.65
C ARG A 152 10.07 5.30 -19.77
N LYS A 153 8.87 4.72 -19.89
CA LYS A 153 7.94 5.06 -20.98
C LYS A 153 7.35 6.45 -20.84
N VAL A 154 7.08 6.89 -19.64
CA VAL A 154 6.56 8.25 -19.40
C VAL A 154 7.63 9.31 -19.74
N LYS A 155 8.92 9.06 -19.48
CA LYS A 155 10.01 9.93 -19.95
C LYS A 155 10.05 10.06 -21.47
N GLU A 156 9.88 8.94 -22.19
CA GLU A 156 9.81 8.94 -23.67
C GLU A 156 8.58 9.76 -24.15
N ILE A 157 7.43 9.56 -23.50
CA ILE A 157 6.18 10.30 -23.81
C ILE A 157 6.39 11.80 -23.58
N ARG A 158 6.97 12.20 -22.45
CA ARG A 158 7.28 13.61 -22.17
C ARG A 158 8.15 14.23 -23.25
N ALA A 159 9.23 13.56 -23.66
CA ALA A 159 10.10 14.03 -24.73
C ALA A 159 9.33 14.23 -26.05
N SER A 160 8.42 13.30 -26.41
CA SER A 160 7.57 13.43 -27.59
C SER A 160 6.58 14.59 -27.47
N ARG A 161 6.02 14.83 -26.28
CA ARG A 161 5.10 15.96 -26.01
C ARG A 161 5.82 17.31 -26.07
N MET A 162 7.08 17.39 -25.60
CA MET A 162 7.90 18.59 -25.76
C MET A 162 8.13 18.92 -27.23
N ASN A 163 8.45 17.93 -28.05
CA ASN A 163 8.63 18.15 -29.50
C ASN A 163 7.32 18.57 -30.18
N LEU A 164 6.18 17.99 -29.76
CA LEU A 164 4.88 18.40 -30.28
C LEU A 164 4.55 19.85 -29.93
N GLU A 165 4.76 20.26 -28.68
CA GLU A 165 4.53 21.64 -28.22
C GLU A 165 5.41 22.63 -28.98
N ALA A 166 6.71 22.36 -29.14
CA ALA A 166 7.63 23.17 -29.90
C ALA A 166 7.19 23.32 -31.39
N SER A 167 6.71 22.21 -32.00
CA SER A 167 6.20 22.24 -33.37
C SER A 167 4.90 23.02 -33.50
N ALA A 168 3.97 22.87 -32.53
CA ALA A 168 2.73 23.64 -32.52
C ALA A 168 2.97 25.15 -32.30
N SER A 169 3.93 25.49 -31.44
CA SER A 169 4.37 26.91 -31.24
C SER A 169 4.92 27.50 -32.53
N LYS A 170 5.76 26.77 -33.23
CA LYS A 170 6.31 27.19 -34.53
C LYS A 170 5.23 27.29 -35.60
N TYR A 171 4.28 26.37 -35.62
CA TYR A 171 3.15 26.41 -36.53
C TYR A 171 2.29 27.67 -36.28
N LEU A 172 2.01 28.03 -35.04
CA LEU A 172 1.28 29.25 -34.72
C LEU A 172 2.03 30.51 -35.17
N GLU A 173 3.34 30.59 -34.93
CA GLU A 173 4.18 31.71 -35.40
C GLU A 173 4.08 31.91 -36.93
N LEU A 174 4.18 30.80 -37.69
CA LEU A 174 4.08 30.84 -39.16
C LEU A 174 2.64 31.18 -39.61
N ALA A 175 1.61 30.68 -38.97
CA ALA A 175 0.22 30.99 -39.25
C ALA A 175 -0.07 32.49 -39.03
N GLN A 176 0.43 33.07 -37.94
CA GLN A 176 0.33 34.52 -37.69
C GLN A 176 1.02 35.36 -38.79
N LEU A 177 2.22 34.94 -39.20
CA LEU A 177 2.94 35.60 -40.27
C LEU A 177 2.19 35.53 -41.61
N GLN A 178 1.63 34.37 -41.99
CA GLN A 178 0.84 34.17 -43.18
C GLN A 178 -0.48 34.98 -43.16
N TYR A 179 -1.13 35.09 -42.00
CA TYR A 179 -2.31 35.93 -41.84
C TYR A 179 -2.00 37.39 -42.06
N ILE A 180 -0.93 37.94 -41.45
CA ILE A 180 -0.49 39.30 -41.63
C ILE A 180 -0.22 39.62 -43.12
N ASN A 181 0.30 38.64 -43.87
CA ASN A 181 0.57 38.74 -45.30
C ASN A 181 -0.67 38.45 -46.17
N GLY A 182 -1.84 38.21 -45.58
CA GLY A 182 -3.09 38.00 -46.32
C GLY A 182 -3.19 36.62 -47.02
N VAL A 183 -2.37 35.63 -46.63
CA VAL A 183 -2.29 34.30 -47.27
C VAL A 183 -3.32 33.35 -46.71
N ILE A 184 -3.63 33.44 -45.40
CA ILE A 184 -4.59 32.56 -44.72
C ILE A 184 -5.64 33.40 -43.98
N SER A 185 -6.72 32.72 -43.54
CA SER A 185 -7.80 33.31 -42.76
C SER A 185 -7.46 33.43 -41.29
N TYR A 186 -8.15 34.31 -40.57
CA TYR A 186 -8.04 34.38 -39.10
C TYR A 186 -8.48 33.08 -38.42
N MET A 187 -9.40 32.30 -39.02
CA MET A 187 -9.81 30.99 -38.52
C MET A 187 -8.63 30.02 -38.45
N ASP A 188 -7.73 30.05 -39.44
CA ASP A 188 -6.53 29.19 -39.43
C ASP A 188 -5.58 29.56 -38.28
N VAL A 189 -5.47 30.85 -37.92
CA VAL A 189 -4.70 31.30 -36.75
C VAL A 189 -5.36 30.82 -35.46
N LEU A 190 -6.68 30.88 -35.35
CA LEU A 190 -7.42 30.37 -34.16
C LEU A 190 -7.25 28.84 -34.00
N ASP A 191 -7.25 28.11 -35.09
CA ASP A 191 -7.03 26.67 -35.06
C ASP A 191 -5.58 26.34 -34.65
N ALA A 192 -4.61 27.12 -35.12
CA ALA A 192 -3.22 26.98 -34.67
C ALA A 192 -3.05 27.31 -33.19
N GLN A 193 -3.73 28.33 -32.67
CA GLN A 193 -3.75 28.66 -31.23
C GLN A 193 -4.37 27.56 -30.40
N ARG A 194 -5.47 26.97 -30.86
CA ARG A 194 -6.12 25.84 -30.20
C ARG A 194 -5.20 24.61 -30.16
N GLY A 195 -4.53 24.32 -31.31
CA GLY A 195 -3.57 23.23 -31.39
C GLY A 195 -2.38 23.40 -30.43
N LEU A 196 -1.86 24.64 -30.28
CA LEU A 196 -0.82 24.92 -29.29
C LEU A 196 -1.30 24.73 -27.86
N LEU A 197 -2.51 25.22 -27.53
CA LEU A 197 -3.09 25.04 -26.21
C LEU A 197 -3.23 23.56 -25.84
N ASP A 198 -3.72 22.74 -26.78
CA ASP A 198 -3.88 21.31 -26.60
C ASP A 198 -2.51 20.61 -26.41
N ALA A 199 -1.48 21.03 -27.16
CA ALA A 199 -0.12 20.52 -27.02
C ALA A 199 0.48 20.89 -25.63
N GLN A 200 0.27 22.11 -25.15
CA GLN A 200 0.71 22.57 -23.83
C GLN A 200 0.01 21.82 -22.68
N ILE A 201 -1.28 21.61 -22.79
CA ILE A 201 -2.03 20.78 -21.82
C ILE A 201 -1.48 19.35 -21.82
N GLY A 202 -1.24 18.80 -23.02
CA GLY A 202 -0.67 17.46 -23.17
C GLY A 202 0.73 17.33 -22.57
N LEU A 203 1.58 18.34 -22.69
CA LEU A 203 2.90 18.39 -22.08
C LEU A 203 2.81 18.48 -20.55
N ASN A 204 1.96 19.36 -20.02
CA ASN A 204 1.77 19.48 -18.57
C ASN A 204 1.28 18.16 -17.95
N ASN A 205 0.37 17.46 -18.60
CA ASN A 205 -0.08 16.13 -18.15
C ASN A 205 1.08 15.11 -18.18
N ALA A 206 1.91 15.12 -19.22
CA ALA A 206 3.05 14.21 -19.30
C ALA A 206 4.12 14.49 -18.23
N VAL A 207 4.34 15.75 -17.85
CA VAL A 207 5.20 16.12 -16.72
C VAL A 207 4.62 15.62 -15.40
N LEU A 208 3.31 15.79 -15.19
CA LEU A 208 2.63 15.26 -14.00
C LEU A 208 2.73 13.72 -13.92
N ASP A 209 2.49 13.04 -15.03
CA ASP A 209 2.58 11.56 -15.10
C ASP A 209 4.00 11.08 -14.80
N GLU A 210 5.03 11.80 -15.23
CA GLU A 210 6.42 11.48 -14.91
C GLU A 210 6.68 11.61 -13.40
N LEU A 211 6.27 12.70 -12.77
CA LEU A 211 6.38 12.90 -11.32
C LEU A 211 5.66 11.80 -10.55
N LEU A 212 4.42 11.50 -10.92
CA LEU A 212 3.64 10.44 -10.30
C LEU A 212 4.27 9.06 -10.47
N SER A 213 4.84 8.77 -11.65
CA SER A 213 5.49 7.48 -11.92
C SER A 213 6.67 7.23 -10.97
N VAL A 214 7.44 8.29 -10.66
CA VAL A 214 8.54 8.20 -9.70
C VAL A 214 8.04 7.95 -8.27
N VAL A 215 6.96 8.62 -7.86
CA VAL A 215 6.32 8.37 -6.55
C VAL A 215 5.78 6.94 -6.46
N TYR A 216 5.17 6.43 -7.53
CA TYR A 216 4.71 5.03 -7.59
C TYR A 216 5.87 4.03 -7.52
N LEU A 217 6.99 4.30 -8.19
CA LEU A 217 8.18 3.46 -8.10
C LEU A 217 8.74 3.48 -6.66
N TYR A 218 8.85 4.66 -6.03
CA TYR A 218 9.28 4.79 -4.64
C TYR A 218 8.40 3.97 -3.69
N LYS A 219 7.07 4.05 -3.86
CA LYS A 219 6.10 3.25 -3.10
C LYS A 219 6.28 1.75 -3.36
N ALA A 220 6.44 1.34 -4.62
CA ALA A 220 6.62 -0.07 -5.00
C ALA A 220 7.91 -0.67 -4.41
N LEU A 221 8.95 0.15 -4.23
CA LEU A 221 10.21 -0.23 -3.58
C LEU A 221 10.11 -0.31 -2.04
N GLY A 222 8.96 0.01 -1.46
CA GLY A 222 8.71 -0.07 -0.02
C GLY A 222 8.84 1.26 0.73
N GLY A 223 9.20 2.35 0.05
CA GLY A 223 9.41 3.65 0.68
C GLY A 223 10.54 3.66 1.73
N GLY A 224 10.80 4.82 2.36
CA GLY A 224 11.65 4.86 3.57
C GLY A 224 13.15 4.75 3.34
N PHE A 225 13.66 5.43 2.29
CA PHE A 225 15.10 5.60 2.09
C PHE A 225 15.63 6.75 2.90
#